data_fc8e5acebbffdac4dde968890f729c31
#
_entry.id   fc8e5acebbffdac4dde968890f729c31
#
_cell.length_a   1.000
_cell.length_b   1.000
_cell.length_c   1.000
_cell.angle_alpha   90.00
_cell.angle_beta   90.00
_cell.angle_gamma   90.00
#
_symmetry.space_group_name_H-M   'P 1'
#
loop_
_entity.id
_entity.type
_entity.pdbx_description
1 polymer ?
#
loop_
_entity_poly.entity_id
_entity_poly.type
_entity_poly.pdbx_seq_one_letter_code
_entity_poly.pdbx_strand_id
1 'polypeptide(L)'
;MKKNRINFLRRTQLLQSATLICVILMIISLVRVSALLPGVSKEADKKKSQAKAKIYEKEYVRGSILDRNGNTIAFSQKPGGARTYSHPYAFSNLVGYWSKIYGTYGVEKTMNEELVHSNCGANPKQKKGADVSLTIDAALQERAYTVSYTHLTLPT
;
A
#
# COMPACT_ATOMS: atom_id res chain seq x y z
N MET A 1 31.56 28.64 -62.78
CA MET A 1 31.38 27.32 -62.16
C MET A 1 31.71 27.24 -60.65
N LYS A 2 32.68 27.93 -60.10
CA LYS A 2 33.09 27.91 -58.67
C LYS A 2 32.01 28.37 -57.67
N LYS A 3 31.22 29.40 -58.01
CA LYS A 3 30.20 29.98 -57.11
C LYS A 3 29.03 29.05 -56.82
N ASN A 4 28.61 28.22 -57.76
CA ASN A 4 27.53 27.25 -57.58
C ASN A 4 27.95 26.08 -56.70
N ARG A 5 29.19 25.66 -56.74
CA ARG A 5 29.74 24.60 -55.85
C ARG A 5 29.81 25.05 -54.40
N ILE A 6 30.18 26.29 -54.14
CA ILE A 6 30.22 26.85 -52.78
C ILE A 6 28.79 26.94 -52.16
N ASN A 7 27.83 27.36 -52.96
CA ASN A 7 26.43 27.43 -52.51
C ASN A 7 25.82 26.01 -52.23
N PHE A 8 26.20 25.02 -53.05
CA PHE A 8 25.79 23.64 -52.83
C PHE A 8 26.38 23.06 -51.55
N LEU A 9 27.68 23.24 -51.29
CA LEU A 9 28.35 22.79 -50.04
C LEU A 9 27.80 23.48 -48.80
N ARG A 10 27.47 24.77 -48.85
CA ARG A 10 26.81 25.49 -47.74
C ARG A 10 25.42 24.94 -47.45
N ARG A 11 24.63 24.63 -48.50
CA ARG A 11 23.29 24.03 -48.33
C ARG A 11 23.35 22.65 -47.73
N THR A 12 24.29 21.80 -48.15
CA THR A 12 24.46 20.46 -47.57
C THR A 12 24.93 20.54 -46.12
N GLN A 13 25.82 21.47 -45.76
CA GLN A 13 26.23 21.67 -44.36
C GLN A 13 25.07 22.20 -43.49
N LEU A 14 24.24 23.08 -43.98
CA LEU A 14 23.06 23.59 -43.28
C LEU A 14 22.04 22.45 -43.05
N LEU A 15 21.81 21.59 -44.05
CA LEU A 15 20.93 20.42 -43.89
C LEU A 15 21.48 19.41 -42.86
N GLN A 16 22.79 19.15 -42.88
CA GLN A 16 23.44 18.28 -41.90
C GLN A 16 23.37 18.84 -40.49
N SER A 17 23.57 20.16 -40.30
CA SER A 17 23.43 20.76 -38.98
C SER A 17 21.97 20.75 -38.49
N ALA A 18 20.99 20.95 -39.35
CA ALA A 18 19.59 20.85 -39.00
C ALA A 18 19.18 19.45 -38.56
N THR A 19 19.65 18.41 -39.26
CA THR A 19 19.37 17.02 -38.88
C THR A 19 20.03 16.65 -37.53
N LEU A 20 21.24 17.13 -37.28
CA LEU A 20 21.90 16.91 -35.98
C LEU A 20 21.13 17.56 -34.83
N ILE A 21 20.63 18.79 -35.02
CA ILE A 21 19.81 19.48 -34.02
C ILE A 21 18.52 18.71 -33.76
N CYS A 22 17.83 18.25 -34.80
CA CYS A 22 16.63 17.41 -34.62
C CYS A 22 16.88 16.12 -33.83
N VAL A 23 18.00 15.45 -34.11
CA VAL A 23 18.39 14.23 -33.37
C VAL A 23 18.67 14.54 -31.90
N ILE A 24 19.37 15.63 -31.61
CA ILE A 24 19.64 16.06 -30.24
C ILE A 24 18.34 16.38 -29.48
N LEU A 25 17.43 17.11 -30.12
CA LEU A 25 16.12 17.43 -29.53
C LEU A 25 15.29 16.16 -29.26
N MET A 26 15.35 15.18 -30.15
CA MET A 26 14.69 13.90 -29.97
C MET A 26 15.27 13.12 -28.78
N ILE A 27 16.60 13.09 -28.62
CA ILE A 27 17.26 12.45 -27.49
C ILE A 27 16.88 13.14 -26.18
N ILE A 28 16.90 14.48 -26.14
CA ILE A 28 16.49 15.24 -24.96
C ILE A 28 15.04 14.94 -24.60
N SER A 29 14.15 14.85 -25.57
CA SER A 29 12.75 14.48 -25.36
C SER A 29 12.60 13.07 -24.78
N LEU A 30 13.34 12.09 -25.30
CA LEU A 30 13.34 10.72 -24.77
C LEU A 30 13.86 10.66 -23.33
N VAL A 31 14.91 11.38 -22.99
CA VAL A 31 15.44 11.46 -21.62
C VAL A 31 14.42 12.11 -20.66
N ARG A 32 13.71 13.14 -21.10
CA ARG A 32 12.64 13.76 -20.30
C ARG A 32 11.49 12.80 -20.03
N VAL A 33 11.04 12.06 -21.05
CA VAL A 33 9.99 11.06 -20.92
C VAL A 33 10.43 9.91 -19.98
N SER A 34 11.66 9.41 -20.13
CA SER A 34 12.18 8.34 -19.27
C SER A 34 12.32 8.76 -17.80
N ALA A 35 12.60 10.03 -17.52
CA ALA A 35 12.67 10.56 -16.17
C ALA A 35 11.29 10.68 -15.49
N LEU A 36 10.21 10.85 -16.28
CA LEU A 36 8.83 10.91 -15.79
C LEU A 36 8.17 9.52 -15.59
N LEU A 37 8.63 8.50 -16.34
CA LEU A 37 8.09 7.14 -16.28
C LEU A 37 8.11 6.48 -14.90
N PRO A 38 9.17 6.59 -14.06
CA PRO A 38 9.20 5.96 -12.73
C PRO A 38 8.13 6.50 -11.78
N GLY A 39 7.72 7.75 -11.91
CA GLY A 39 6.62 8.31 -11.12
C GLY A 39 5.25 7.76 -11.53
N VAL A 40 5.01 7.67 -12.82
CA VAL A 40 3.76 7.14 -13.39
C VAL A 40 3.59 5.65 -13.12
N SER A 41 4.67 4.86 -13.20
CA SER A 41 4.63 3.43 -12.91
C SER A 41 4.30 3.16 -11.44
N LYS A 42 4.91 3.88 -10.51
CA LYS A 42 4.63 3.75 -9.06
C LYS A 42 3.17 4.07 -8.71
N GLU A 43 2.60 5.10 -9.32
CA GLU A 43 1.18 5.43 -9.12
C GLU A 43 0.24 4.39 -9.73
N ALA A 44 0.57 3.89 -10.91
CA ALA A 44 -0.20 2.82 -11.56
C ALA A 44 -0.15 1.52 -10.75
N ASP A 45 1.02 1.15 -10.22
CA ASP A 45 1.17 -0.04 -9.38
C ASP A 45 0.44 0.12 -8.05
N LYS A 46 0.48 1.31 -7.44
CA LYS A 46 -0.29 1.63 -6.23
C LYS A 46 -1.80 1.54 -6.46
N LYS A 47 -2.31 2.05 -7.59
CA LYS A 47 -3.72 1.94 -7.96
C LYS A 47 -4.13 0.49 -8.23
N LYS A 48 -3.28 -0.29 -8.90
CA LYS A 48 -3.51 -1.73 -9.16
C LYS A 48 -3.52 -2.54 -7.86
N SER A 49 -2.60 -2.29 -6.94
CA SER A 49 -2.57 -2.98 -5.63
C SER A 49 -3.78 -2.62 -4.79
N GLN A 50 -4.21 -1.36 -4.76
CA GLN A 50 -5.42 -0.93 -4.06
C GLN A 50 -6.69 -1.53 -4.67
N ALA A 51 -6.78 -1.63 -5.99
CA ALA A 51 -7.92 -2.26 -6.67
C ALA A 51 -7.99 -3.75 -6.36
N LYS A 52 -6.85 -4.46 -6.40
CA LYS A 52 -6.75 -5.86 -6.00
C LYS A 52 -7.15 -6.04 -4.53
N ALA A 53 -6.64 -5.24 -3.61
CA ALA A 53 -6.99 -5.30 -2.19
C ALA A 53 -8.51 -5.17 -1.97
N LYS A 54 -9.19 -4.26 -2.66
CA LYS A 54 -10.66 -4.11 -2.59
C LYS A 54 -11.43 -5.33 -3.09
N ILE A 55 -10.92 -6.02 -4.11
CA ILE A 55 -11.53 -7.27 -4.64
C ILE A 55 -11.35 -8.38 -3.60
N TYR A 56 -10.15 -8.55 -3.06
CA TYR A 56 -9.87 -9.56 -2.03
C TYR A 56 -10.67 -9.32 -0.76
N GLU A 57 -10.83 -8.07 -0.31
CA GLU A 57 -11.68 -7.75 0.85
C GLU A 57 -13.14 -8.20 0.68
N LYS A 58 -13.67 -8.26 -0.55
CA LYS A 58 -15.02 -8.74 -0.83
C LYS A 58 -15.13 -10.27 -0.88
N GLU A 59 -14.09 -10.95 -1.31
CA GLU A 59 -14.10 -12.38 -1.53
C GLU A 59 -13.52 -13.19 -0.38
N TYR A 60 -12.60 -12.59 0.39
CA TYR A 60 -11.86 -13.28 1.44
C TYR A 60 -12.23 -12.77 2.83
N VAL A 61 -12.26 -13.70 3.78
CA VAL A 61 -12.37 -13.35 5.21
C VAL A 61 -11.01 -12.82 5.64
N ARG A 62 -10.99 -11.63 6.24
CA ARG A 62 -9.78 -11.04 6.78
C ARG A 62 -9.23 -11.90 7.92
N GLY A 63 -7.93 -12.16 7.95
CA GLY A 63 -7.24 -12.91 8.98
C GLY A 63 -7.46 -12.33 10.38
N SER A 64 -7.31 -13.15 11.40
CA SER A 64 -7.47 -12.75 12.80
C SER A 64 -6.19 -12.13 13.34
N ILE A 65 -6.30 -11.23 14.32
CA ILE A 65 -5.18 -10.76 15.12
C ILE A 65 -5.28 -11.44 16.48
N LEU A 66 -4.20 -12.12 16.87
CA LEU A 66 -4.09 -12.91 18.07
C LEU A 66 -3.07 -12.29 19.03
N ASP A 67 -3.23 -12.55 20.32
CA ASP A 67 -2.21 -12.28 21.33
C ASP A 67 -1.11 -13.34 21.33
N ARG A 68 -0.11 -13.21 22.22
CA ARG A 68 0.98 -14.19 22.41
C ARG A 68 0.50 -15.60 22.81
N ASN A 69 -0.67 -15.67 23.43
CA ASN A 69 -1.26 -16.91 23.94
C ASN A 69 -2.25 -17.53 22.96
N GLY A 70 -2.45 -16.92 21.78
CA GLY A 70 -3.42 -17.36 20.79
C GLY A 70 -4.85 -16.84 21.02
N ASN A 71 -5.08 -15.97 22.00
CA ASN A 71 -6.40 -15.38 22.21
C ASN A 71 -6.71 -14.36 21.12
N THR A 72 -7.94 -14.37 20.63
CA THR A 72 -8.36 -13.50 19.53
C THR A 72 -8.62 -12.09 20.00
N ILE A 73 -7.87 -11.13 19.45
CA ILE A 73 -8.05 -9.69 19.69
C ILE A 73 -8.97 -9.08 18.65
N ALA A 74 -8.79 -9.43 17.37
CA ALA A 74 -9.63 -8.94 16.28
C ALA A 74 -9.92 -10.06 15.26
N PHE A 75 -11.17 -10.14 14.79
CA PHE A 75 -11.58 -11.12 13.79
C PHE A 75 -12.72 -10.61 12.90
N SER A 76 -12.92 -11.30 11.79
CA SER A 76 -14.05 -11.08 10.87
C SER A 76 -14.73 -12.42 10.60
N GLN A 77 -16.07 -12.46 10.65
CA GLN A 77 -16.84 -13.68 10.43
C GLN A 77 -17.11 -13.96 8.95
N LYS A 78 -17.23 -12.91 8.15
CA LYS A 78 -17.65 -12.99 6.74
C LYS A 78 -16.72 -12.17 5.84
N PRO A 79 -16.57 -12.57 4.56
CA PRO A 79 -15.87 -11.75 3.57
C PRO A 79 -16.45 -10.35 3.50
N GLY A 80 -15.60 -9.34 3.58
CA GLY A 80 -16.03 -7.93 3.60
C GLY A 80 -16.98 -7.55 4.74
N GLY A 81 -17.13 -8.41 5.76
CA GLY A 81 -17.97 -8.18 6.93
C GLY A 81 -17.37 -7.17 7.91
N ALA A 82 -18.14 -6.89 8.96
CA ALA A 82 -17.66 -6.04 10.06
C ALA A 82 -16.46 -6.71 10.76
N ARG A 83 -15.52 -5.89 11.22
CA ARG A 83 -14.40 -6.31 12.06
C ARG A 83 -14.83 -6.23 13.52
N THR A 84 -14.67 -7.31 14.25
CA THR A 84 -15.00 -7.39 15.67
C THR A 84 -13.72 -7.37 16.50
N TYR A 85 -13.70 -6.57 17.54
CA TYR A 85 -12.58 -6.43 18.48
C TYR A 85 -13.03 -6.88 19.87
N SER A 86 -12.28 -7.80 20.50
CA SER A 86 -12.63 -8.36 21.81
C SER A 86 -12.54 -7.31 22.93
N HIS A 87 -11.53 -6.43 22.88
CA HIS A 87 -11.28 -5.38 23.87
C HIS A 87 -11.00 -4.05 23.16
N PRO A 88 -12.05 -3.40 22.57
CA PRO A 88 -11.85 -2.28 21.66
C PRO A 88 -11.12 -1.09 22.30
N TYR A 89 -11.38 -0.81 23.57
CA TYR A 89 -10.76 0.34 24.25
C TYR A 89 -9.30 0.08 24.63
N ALA A 90 -8.98 -1.10 25.17
CA ALA A 90 -7.63 -1.44 25.61
C ALA A 90 -6.63 -1.56 24.44
N PHE A 91 -7.11 -1.88 23.25
CA PHE A 91 -6.28 -2.12 22.05
C PHE A 91 -6.42 -1.05 20.97
N SER A 92 -7.25 -0.02 21.18
CA SER A 92 -7.53 0.99 20.15
C SER A 92 -6.28 1.67 19.60
N ASN A 93 -5.33 2.01 20.46
CA ASN A 93 -4.09 2.69 20.07
C ASN A 93 -3.06 1.79 19.43
N LEU A 94 -3.09 0.49 19.75
CA LEU A 94 -2.11 -0.49 19.31
C LEU A 94 -2.56 -1.22 18.05
N VAL A 95 -3.68 -1.92 18.15
CA VAL A 95 -4.25 -2.69 17.03
C VAL A 95 -4.86 -1.74 16.00
N GLY A 96 -5.42 -0.64 16.47
CA GLY A 96 -6.08 0.33 15.63
C GLY A 96 -7.46 -0.15 15.19
N TYR A 97 -7.84 0.23 13.98
CA TYR A 97 -9.14 -0.12 13.43
C TYR A 97 -9.06 -0.38 11.92
N TRP A 98 -10.02 -1.16 11.45
CA TRP A 98 -10.32 -1.33 10.03
C TRP A 98 -11.74 -0.84 9.75
N SER A 99 -11.90 0.06 8.81
CA SER A 99 -13.18 0.62 8.39
C SER A 99 -13.22 0.84 6.89
N LYS A 100 -14.36 0.52 6.27
CA LYS A 100 -14.59 0.81 4.84
C LYS A 100 -14.67 2.32 4.55
N ILE A 101 -15.05 3.12 5.53
CA ILE A 101 -15.26 4.57 5.40
C ILE A 101 -13.99 5.32 5.78
N TYR A 102 -13.43 5.01 6.97
CA TYR A 102 -12.29 5.74 7.55
C TYR A 102 -10.94 5.11 7.22
N GLY A 103 -10.92 3.95 6.54
CA GLY A 103 -9.70 3.24 6.21
C GLY A 103 -9.18 2.39 7.36
N THR A 104 -7.87 2.20 7.40
CA THR A 104 -7.16 1.34 8.37
C THR A 104 -6.11 2.11 9.14
N TYR A 105 -5.93 1.78 10.41
CA TYR A 105 -4.93 2.38 11.28
C TYR A 105 -4.27 1.31 12.17
N GLY A 106 -3.07 1.61 12.72
CA GLY A 106 -2.34 0.74 13.64
C GLY A 106 -1.84 -0.55 12.98
N VAL A 107 -1.83 -1.65 13.72
CA VAL A 107 -1.42 -2.97 13.25
C VAL A 107 -2.29 -3.44 12.08
N GLU A 108 -3.57 -3.12 12.09
CA GLU A 108 -4.49 -3.41 10.97
C GLU A 108 -3.99 -2.83 9.64
N LYS A 109 -3.34 -1.66 9.67
CA LYS A 109 -2.76 -1.03 8.48
C LYS A 109 -1.40 -1.64 8.12
N THR A 110 -0.53 -1.84 9.11
CA THR A 110 0.83 -2.32 8.89
C THR A 110 0.84 -3.75 8.35
N MET A 111 -0.03 -4.61 8.90
CA MET A 111 -0.16 -6.03 8.52
C MET A 111 -1.31 -6.28 7.54
N ASN A 112 -1.71 -5.25 6.78
CA ASN A 112 -2.86 -5.37 5.89
C ASN A 112 -2.65 -6.40 4.78
N GLU A 113 -1.44 -6.52 4.25
CA GLU A 113 -1.14 -7.47 3.18
C GLU A 113 -1.24 -8.91 3.68
N GLU A 114 -0.71 -9.21 4.85
CA GLU A 114 -0.78 -10.53 5.48
C GLU A 114 -2.22 -10.90 5.84
N LEU A 115 -2.95 -9.98 6.45
CA LEU A 115 -4.34 -10.19 6.85
C LEU A 115 -5.29 -10.42 5.65
N VAL A 116 -4.92 -9.98 4.45
CA VAL A 116 -5.75 -10.11 3.25
C VAL A 116 -5.18 -11.15 2.28
N HIS A 117 -3.87 -11.26 2.09
CA HIS A 117 -3.27 -11.94 0.94
C HIS A 117 -2.52 -13.25 1.25
N SER A 118 -1.91 -13.42 2.42
CA SER A 118 -0.81 -14.39 2.56
C SER A 118 -1.23 -15.86 2.51
N ASN A 119 -2.49 -16.21 2.74
CA ASN A 119 -2.97 -17.60 2.66
C ASN A 119 -3.75 -17.94 1.38
N CYS A 120 -3.84 -17.02 0.43
CA CYS A 120 -4.56 -17.26 -0.83
C CYS A 120 -3.92 -18.35 -1.72
N GLY A 121 -2.64 -18.70 -1.48
CA GLY A 121 -1.92 -19.72 -2.25
C GLY A 121 -1.92 -21.12 -1.64
N ALA A 122 -2.08 -21.24 -0.32
CA ALA A 122 -1.92 -22.52 0.39
C ALA A 122 -3.17 -23.40 0.31
N ASN A 123 -4.36 -22.84 0.24
CA ASN A 123 -5.60 -23.61 0.13
C ASN A 123 -6.69 -22.80 -0.58
N PRO A 124 -6.91 -23.02 -1.88
CA PRO A 124 -7.88 -22.24 -2.68
C PRO A 124 -9.34 -22.40 -2.20
N LYS A 125 -9.60 -23.38 -1.34
CA LYS A 125 -10.93 -23.60 -0.74
C LYS A 125 -11.18 -22.74 0.51
N GLN A 126 -10.11 -22.27 1.18
CA GLN A 126 -10.21 -21.38 2.34
C GLN A 126 -9.91 -19.95 1.90
N LYS A 127 -10.95 -19.21 1.59
CA LYS A 127 -10.87 -17.77 1.26
C LYS A 127 -10.67 -16.94 2.53
N LYS A 128 -9.57 -17.17 3.26
CA LYS A 128 -9.20 -16.46 4.49
C LYS A 128 -7.76 -15.94 4.39
N GLY A 129 -7.52 -14.70 4.87
CA GLY A 129 -6.18 -14.16 5.03
C GLY A 129 -5.40 -14.85 6.16
N ALA A 130 -4.11 -14.55 6.31
CA ALA A 130 -3.31 -15.10 7.39
C ALA A 130 -3.68 -14.49 8.73
N ASP A 131 -3.59 -15.28 9.78
CA ASP A 131 -3.70 -14.82 11.15
C ASP A 131 -2.35 -14.21 11.59
N VAL A 132 -2.39 -13.08 12.28
CA VAL A 132 -1.21 -12.35 12.77
C VAL A 132 -1.16 -12.49 14.29
N SER A 133 -0.07 -13.05 14.82
CA SER A 133 0.15 -13.15 16.26
C SER A 133 1.03 -12.01 16.76
N LEU A 134 0.55 -11.32 17.79
CA LEU A 134 1.26 -10.25 18.47
C LEU A 134 2.04 -10.82 19.66
N THR A 135 3.09 -10.14 20.06
CA THR A 135 3.88 -10.48 21.26
C THR A 135 3.26 -10.01 22.57
N ILE A 136 2.08 -9.41 22.51
CA ILE A 136 1.38 -8.78 23.63
C ILE A 136 0.49 -9.80 24.31
N ASP A 137 0.34 -9.66 25.62
CA ASP A 137 -0.62 -10.40 26.43
C ASP A 137 -1.90 -9.59 26.61
N ALA A 138 -3.01 -10.16 26.13
CA ALA A 138 -4.29 -9.46 26.13
C ALA A 138 -4.81 -9.15 27.54
N ALA A 139 -4.65 -10.10 28.46
CA ALA A 139 -5.12 -9.93 29.85
C ALA A 139 -4.31 -8.86 30.59
N LEU A 140 -2.99 -8.81 30.35
CA LEU A 140 -2.13 -7.79 30.93
C LEU A 140 -2.46 -6.41 30.38
N GLN A 141 -2.68 -6.29 29.08
CA GLN A 141 -3.04 -5.04 28.46
C GLN A 141 -4.39 -4.49 28.96
N GLU A 142 -5.38 -5.36 29.15
CA GLU A 142 -6.68 -4.99 29.67
C GLU A 142 -6.59 -4.49 31.13
N ARG A 143 -5.81 -5.17 31.95
CA ARG A 143 -5.54 -4.73 33.33
C ARG A 143 -4.83 -3.38 33.36
N ALA A 144 -3.80 -3.20 32.55
CA ALA A 144 -3.08 -1.92 32.46
C ALA A 144 -4.01 -0.77 32.05
N TYR A 145 -4.88 -1.02 31.06
CA TYR A 145 -5.89 -0.03 30.64
C TYR A 145 -6.86 0.30 31.78
N THR A 146 -7.39 -0.70 32.48
CA THR A 146 -8.33 -0.50 33.58
C THR A 146 -7.71 0.33 34.70
N VAL A 147 -6.47 0.01 35.10
CA VAL A 147 -5.75 0.77 36.15
C VAL A 147 -5.52 2.21 35.71
N SER A 148 -5.04 2.41 34.48
CA SER A 148 -4.81 3.77 33.96
C SER A 148 -6.10 4.59 33.91
N TYR A 149 -7.19 3.98 33.46
CA TYR A 149 -8.49 4.65 33.36
C TYR A 149 -9.03 5.05 34.75
N THR A 150 -8.96 4.13 35.73
CA THR A 150 -9.44 4.41 37.09
C THR A 150 -8.61 5.50 37.80
N HIS A 151 -7.31 5.53 37.61
CA HIS A 151 -6.46 6.55 38.20
C HIS A 151 -6.60 7.93 37.55
N LEU A 152 -6.89 8.01 36.26
CA LEU A 152 -7.05 9.29 35.56
C LEU A 152 -8.46 9.89 35.70
N THR A 153 -9.45 9.08 36.06
CA THR A 153 -10.85 9.52 36.11
C THR A 153 -11.40 9.68 37.53
N LEU A 154 -10.58 9.43 38.56
CA LEU A 154 -10.98 9.74 39.95
C LEU A 154 -11.14 11.26 40.10
N PRO A 155 -12.32 11.75 40.52
CA PRO A 155 -12.49 13.16 40.86
C PRO A 155 -11.61 13.49 42.02
N THR A 156 -10.79 14.52 41.89
CA THR A 156 -10.02 15.15 42.98
C THR A 156 -10.94 15.91 43.91
#